data_ae85b98376437a213b72630c01f990de
#
_entry.id   ae85b98376437a213b72630c01f990de
#
_cell.length_a   1.000
_cell.length_b   1.000
_cell.length_c   1.000
_cell.angle_alpha   90.00
_cell.angle_beta   90.00
_cell.angle_gamma   90.00
#
_symmetry.space_group_name_H-M   'P 1'
#
loop_
_entity.id
_entity.type
_entity.pdbx_description
1 polymer ?
#
loop_
_entity_poly.entity_id
_entity_poly.type
_entity_poly.pdbx_seq_one_letter_code
_entity_poly.pdbx_strand_id
1 'polypeptide(L)'
;MICIFYGIMLLWMLEVGAVKYHFYFDPRYPLPVKLMYWGNVLFPAVTLLWAIAVSFLHRKIGFSPYLCGLLAGAVLTAIPIFSIAELEKAYFLGFDAPTLNQYLLFGVADILFIISAVMYLSNAALLYWKESKVSRKYHNTSLFLFGQLSSKLATNTKTMTIICVTLTFSICLFVIAPVLTGWSLGYLDSRAVYDIQISSRYNDVYEVENLPDTDYEEITAFIEQNNIEIKDDLTFSEYLPQKSDFHQRVKYDFPPLAIALKDYNAVRKMLGYEPIILKTDEFATHWHSAAEDKDIENYIAEHTLLETDAGTLKLSENAVFQEPVGESIYNLYTDVVYIIPDEIAQVLLPVQSNRFVMTQYPLPFKTAEMLEQLLGRSYPEDPDKDNLAGYSTTVRTTEVNRIIALNFILKASLIYGAIVLMVMCLTVLALQQLLDAEKNNYRFSVLRKMGVEEKDCLLYTSPSPRDRQKSR
;
A
#
# COMPACT_ATOMS: atom_id res chain seq x y z
N MET A 1 -4.55 18.23 -21.41
CA MET A 1 -3.89 17.96 -20.13
C MET A 1 -3.75 16.46 -19.86
N ILE A 2 -4.83 15.68 -19.86
CA ILE A 2 -4.79 14.22 -19.65
C ILE A 2 -3.84 13.55 -20.64
N CYS A 3 -3.94 13.82 -21.95
CA CYS A 3 -3.03 13.25 -22.95
C CYS A 3 -1.55 13.63 -22.75
N ILE A 4 -1.27 14.85 -22.26
CA ILE A 4 0.10 15.28 -21.94
C ILE A 4 0.63 14.51 -20.73
N PHE A 5 -0.18 14.38 -19.69
CA PHE A 5 0.16 13.59 -18.49
C PHE A 5 0.46 12.12 -18.85
N TYR A 6 -0.39 11.51 -19.70
CA TYR A 6 -0.15 10.15 -20.19
C TYR A 6 1.06 10.02 -21.08
N GLY A 7 1.33 11.01 -21.90
CA GLY A 7 2.55 11.04 -22.72
C GLY A 7 3.80 11.10 -21.85
N ILE A 8 3.81 11.90 -20.80
CA ILE A 8 4.92 12.00 -19.83
C ILE A 8 5.06 10.68 -19.05
N MET A 9 3.98 10.10 -18.57
CA MET A 9 4.00 8.80 -17.89
C MET A 9 4.52 7.70 -18.80
N LEU A 10 4.06 7.66 -20.07
CA LEU A 10 4.52 6.69 -21.03
C LEU A 10 6.03 6.78 -21.28
N LEU A 11 6.56 7.99 -21.47
CA LEU A 11 7.98 8.23 -21.64
C LEU A 11 8.77 7.79 -20.40
N TRP A 12 8.29 8.14 -19.23
CA TRP A 12 8.93 7.75 -17.97
C TRP A 12 8.92 6.23 -17.75
N MET A 13 7.83 5.55 -18.08
CA MET A 13 7.73 4.09 -17.97
C MET A 13 8.62 3.37 -18.99
N LEU A 14 8.73 3.89 -20.21
CA LEU A 14 9.66 3.38 -21.21
C LEU A 14 11.11 3.55 -20.76
N GLU A 15 11.45 4.69 -20.18
CA GLU A 15 12.79 4.95 -19.66
C GLU A 15 13.12 4.03 -18.50
N VAL A 16 12.25 3.91 -17.49
CA VAL A 16 12.46 3.05 -16.32
C VAL A 16 12.48 1.58 -16.70
N GLY A 17 11.53 1.11 -17.51
CA GLY A 17 11.42 -0.29 -17.89
C GLY A 17 12.51 -0.76 -18.87
N ALA A 18 12.81 0.04 -19.88
CA ALA A 18 13.76 -0.34 -20.92
C ALA A 18 15.21 -0.07 -20.53
N VAL A 19 15.49 1.06 -19.88
CA VAL A 19 16.88 1.51 -19.62
C VAL A 19 17.36 1.01 -18.25
N LYS A 20 16.55 1.13 -17.21
CA LYS A 20 16.99 0.87 -15.85
C LYS A 20 16.88 -0.59 -15.43
N TYR A 21 15.85 -1.30 -15.88
CA TYR A 21 15.56 -2.67 -15.41
C TYR A 21 15.56 -3.74 -16.48
N HIS A 22 15.63 -3.41 -17.77
CA HIS A 22 15.54 -4.36 -18.90
C HIS A 22 14.36 -5.34 -18.84
N PHE A 23 13.28 -5.00 -18.12
CA PHE A 23 12.14 -5.87 -17.84
C PHE A 23 11.51 -6.51 -19.06
N TYR A 24 11.48 -5.78 -20.17
CA TYR A 24 10.81 -6.24 -21.38
C TYR A 24 11.51 -7.40 -22.07
N PHE A 25 12.82 -7.50 -21.90
CA PHE A 25 13.67 -8.43 -22.64
C PHE A 25 14.36 -9.47 -21.76
N ASP A 26 14.28 -9.31 -20.43
CA ASP A 26 14.93 -10.25 -19.51
C ASP A 26 14.22 -11.60 -19.53
N PRO A 27 14.93 -12.71 -19.87
CA PRO A 27 14.36 -14.05 -19.93
C PRO A 27 13.90 -14.58 -18.55
N ARG A 28 14.39 -14.01 -17.45
CA ARG A 28 14.04 -14.41 -16.07
C ARG A 28 12.60 -14.11 -15.72
N TYR A 29 11.98 -13.12 -16.34
CA TYR A 29 10.59 -12.77 -16.04
C TYR A 29 9.61 -13.62 -16.84
N PRO A 30 8.59 -14.22 -16.18
CA PRO A 30 7.57 -15.00 -16.88
C PRO A 30 6.71 -14.12 -17.79
N LEU A 31 6.13 -14.78 -18.80
CA LEU A 31 5.33 -14.12 -19.83
C LEU A 31 4.19 -13.23 -19.25
N PRO A 32 3.43 -13.63 -18.20
CA PRO A 32 2.38 -12.79 -17.63
C PRO A 32 2.89 -11.44 -17.11
N VAL A 33 4.06 -11.42 -16.45
CA VAL A 33 4.69 -10.20 -15.95
C VAL A 33 5.11 -9.29 -17.09
N LYS A 34 5.69 -9.85 -18.15
CA LYS A 34 6.03 -9.10 -19.37
C LYS A 34 4.79 -8.50 -20.04
N LEU A 35 3.71 -9.27 -20.15
CA LEU A 35 2.44 -8.77 -20.72
C LEU A 35 1.83 -7.66 -19.89
N MET A 36 1.94 -7.72 -18.56
CA MET A 36 1.51 -6.66 -17.67
C MET A 36 2.26 -5.34 -17.94
N TYR A 37 3.60 -5.39 -18.01
CA TYR A 37 4.41 -4.21 -18.33
C TYR A 37 4.10 -3.66 -19.72
N TRP A 38 4.00 -4.52 -20.73
CA TRP A 38 3.61 -4.12 -22.08
C TRP A 38 2.19 -3.54 -22.12
N GLY A 39 1.25 -4.11 -21.36
CA GLY A 39 -0.11 -3.60 -21.21
C GLY A 39 -0.11 -2.17 -20.69
N ASN A 40 0.63 -1.91 -19.61
CA ASN A 40 0.75 -0.59 -18.98
C ASN A 40 1.43 0.46 -19.88
N VAL A 41 2.29 0.05 -20.82
CA VAL A 41 2.92 0.94 -21.81
C VAL A 41 2.03 1.12 -23.04
N LEU A 42 1.51 0.03 -23.60
CA LEU A 42 0.70 0.06 -24.81
C LEU A 42 -0.65 0.75 -24.60
N PHE A 43 -1.22 0.62 -23.41
CA PHE A 43 -2.54 1.17 -23.13
C PHE A 43 -2.61 2.70 -23.23
N PRO A 44 -1.75 3.49 -22.55
CA PRO A 44 -1.72 4.93 -22.76
C PRO A 44 -1.41 5.31 -24.22
N ALA A 45 -0.56 4.53 -24.92
CA ALA A 45 -0.27 4.78 -26.33
C ALA A 45 -1.49 4.53 -27.22
N VAL A 46 -2.19 3.42 -27.02
CA VAL A 46 -3.42 3.08 -27.77
C VAL A 46 -4.54 4.08 -27.49
N THR A 47 -4.73 4.51 -26.25
CA THR A 47 -5.72 5.55 -25.88
C THR A 47 -5.39 6.90 -26.48
N LEU A 48 -4.13 7.28 -26.50
CA LEU A 48 -3.68 8.53 -27.15
C LEU A 48 -3.93 8.47 -28.66
N LEU A 49 -3.51 7.40 -29.32
CA LEU A 49 -3.74 7.19 -30.77
C LEU A 49 -5.24 7.13 -31.10
N TRP A 50 -6.02 6.48 -30.23
CA TRP A 50 -7.48 6.42 -30.38
C TRP A 50 -8.12 7.79 -30.20
N ALA A 51 -7.74 8.57 -29.21
CA ALA A 51 -8.26 9.93 -29.00
C ALA A 51 -7.96 10.84 -30.20
N ILE A 52 -6.78 10.70 -30.80
CA ILE A 52 -6.36 11.41 -32.01
C ILE A 52 -7.21 10.92 -33.21
N ALA A 53 -7.33 9.62 -33.41
CA ALA A 53 -8.09 9.01 -34.51
C ALA A 53 -9.57 9.41 -34.45
N VAL A 54 -10.22 9.35 -33.25
CA VAL A 54 -11.61 9.76 -33.05
C VAL A 54 -11.81 11.23 -33.36
N SER A 55 -10.86 12.10 -32.95
CA SER A 55 -10.92 13.53 -33.29
C SER A 55 -10.86 13.81 -34.79
N PHE A 56 -10.09 13.02 -35.54
CA PHE A 56 -9.99 13.10 -36.99
C PHE A 56 -11.19 12.50 -37.72
N LEU A 57 -11.61 11.30 -37.33
CA LEU A 57 -12.73 10.57 -37.94
C LEU A 57 -14.06 11.27 -37.71
N HIS A 58 -14.28 11.82 -36.53
CA HIS A 58 -15.50 12.58 -36.22
C HIS A 58 -15.69 13.80 -37.14
N ARG A 59 -14.60 14.44 -37.54
CA ARG A 59 -14.66 15.60 -38.46
C ARG A 59 -14.91 15.22 -39.94
N LYS A 60 -14.46 14.03 -40.39
CA LYS A 60 -14.47 13.68 -41.81
C LYS A 60 -15.57 12.66 -42.23
N ILE A 61 -16.00 11.77 -41.34
CA ILE A 61 -16.78 10.59 -41.73
C ILE A 61 -18.15 10.56 -41.03
N GLY A 62 -18.49 11.51 -40.17
CA GLY A 62 -19.80 11.52 -39.48
C GLY A 62 -19.98 10.28 -38.60
N PHE A 63 -18.94 9.65 -38.14
CA PHE A 63 -18.98 8.49 -37.27
C PHE A 63 -19.71 8.82 -35.98
N SER A 64 -20.63 7.97 -35.58
CA SER A 64 -21.51 8.24 -34.45
C SER A 64 -20.69 8.41 -33.14
N PRO A 65 -20.71 9.60 -32.51
CA PRO A 65 -19.83 9.88 -31.37
C PRO A 65 -20.10 8.99 -30.16
N TYR A 66 -21.32 8.43 -30.03
CA TYR A 66 -21.63 7.50 -28.94
C TYR A 66 -21.01 6.11 -29.16
N LEU A 67 -20.87 5.63 -30.40
CA LEU A 67 -20.17 4.36 -30.68
C LEU A 67 -18.68 4.49 -30.34
N CYS A 68 -18.07 5.60 -30.69
CA CYS A 68 -16.69 5.89 -30.34
C CYS A 68 -16.48 6.00 -28.81
N GLY A 69 -17.41 6.64 -28.11
CA GLY A 69 -17.39 6.74 -26.65
C GLY A 69 -17.55 5.39 -25.97
N LEU A 70 -18.43 4.52 -26.50
CA LEU A 70 -18.66 3.18 -25.96
C LEU A 70 -17.44 2.27 -26.13
N LEU A 71 -16.83 2.30 -27.31
CA LEU A 71 -15.59 1.54 -27.57
C LEU A 71 -14.41 2.05 -26.72
N ALA A 72 -14.21 3.36 -26.66
CA ALA A 72 -13.17 3.94 -25.82
C ALA A 72 -13.39 3.60 -24.34
N GLY A 73 -14.63 3.69 -23.84
CA GLY A 73 -14.97 3.33 -22.47
C GLY A 73 -14.76 1.84 -22.17
N ALA A 74 -15.11 0.94 -23.09
CA ALA A 74 -14.91 -0.50 -22.92
C ALA A 74 -13.41 -0.85 -22.85
N VAL A 75 -12.58 -0.23 -23.69
CA VAL A 75 -11.13 -0.41 -23.65
C VAL A 75 -10.53 0.18 -22.36
N LEU A 76 -10.99 1.38 -21.97
CA LEU A 76 -10.51 2.06 -20.76
C LEU A 76 -10.85 1.32 -19.45
N THR A 77 -11.92 0.53 -19.43
CA THR A 77 -12.30 -0.26 -18.24
C THR A 77 -11.70 -1.66 -18.20
N ALA A 78 -11.48 -2.29 -19.34
CA ALA A 78 -10.99 -3.66 -19.39
C ALA A 78 -9.52 -3.79 -18.92
N ILE A 79 -8.67 -2.85 -19.30
CA ILE A 79 -7.23 -2.93 -19.06
C ILE A 79 -6.83 -2.67 -17.61
N PRO A 80 -7.39 -1.67 -16.89
CA PRO A 80 -7.12 -1.50 -15.45
C PRO A 80 -7.47 -2.74 -14.64
N ILE A 81 -8.62 -3.38 -14.92
CA ILE A 81 -9.05 -4.59 -14.21
C ILE A 81 -8.04 -5.74 -14.43
N PHE A 82 -7.57 -5.91 -15.65
CA PHE A 82 -6.57 -6.93 -15.97
C PHE A 82 -5.22 -6.64 -15.31
N SER A 83 -4.78 -5.37 -15.29
CA SER A 83 -3.53 -4.94 -14.66
C SER A 83 -3.52 -5.18 -13.15
N ILE A 84 -4.63 -4.94 -12.44
CA ILE A 84 -4.74 -5.17 -10.99
C ILE A 84 -4.58 -6.66 -10.68
N ALA A 85 -5.26 -7.54 -11.41
CA ALA A 85 -5.18 -8.98 -11.20
C ALA A 85 -3.79 -9.57 -11.45
N GLU A 86 -3.05 -9.05 -12.44
CA GLU A 86 -1.68 -9.51 -12.71
C GLU A 86 -0.64 -8.89 -11.77
N LEU A 87 -0.90 -7.70 -11.22
CA LEU A 87 -0.09 -7.07 -10.18
C LEU A 87 -0.06 -7.91 -8.90
N GLU A 88 -1.22 -8.41 -8.49
CA GLU A 88 -1.35 -9.29 -7.34
C GLU A 88 -0.52 -10.57 -7.53
N LYS A 89 -0.62 -11.22 -8.68
CA LYS A 89 0.19 -12.39 -9.01
C LYS A 89 1.70 -12.13 -9.03
N ALA A 90 2.13 -10.99 -9.57
CA ALA A 90 3.54 -10.63 -9.64
C ALA A 90 4.15 -10.38 -8.25
N TYR A 91 3.38 -9.84 -7.32
CA TYR A 91 3.78 -9.65 -5.92
C TYR A 91 4.03 -11.00 -5.23
N PHE A 92 3.12 -11.97 -5.39
CA PHE A 92 3.25 -13.32 -4.83
C PHE A 92 4.40 -14.16 -5.43
N LEU A 93 4.88 -13.82 -6.62
CA LEU A 93 5.98 -14.55 -7.27
C LEU A 93 7.38 -14.09 -6.84
N GLY A 94 7.49 -13.17 -5.86
CA GLY A 94 8.78 -12.72 -5.30
C GLY A 94 9.72 -12.04 -6.31
N PHE A 95 9.18 -11.55 -7.45
CA PHE A 95 9.99 -10.81 -8.40
C PHE A 95 10.33 -9.43 -7.83
N ASP A 96 11.52 -8.91 -8.17
CA ASP A 96 11.91 -7.51 -7.97
C ASP A 96 10.83 -6.60 -8.60
N ALA A 97 9.75 -6.45 -7.88
CA ALA A 97 8.63 -5.65 -8.32
C ALA A 97 9.09 -4.20 -8.45
N PRO A 98 8.63 -3.46 -9.47
CA PRO A 98 8.81 -2.02 -9.49
C PRO A 98 8.38 -1.47 -8.14
N THR A 99 9.12 -0.50 -7.62
CA THR A 99 8.92 0.02 -6.27
C THR A 99 7.45 0.34 -6.00
N LEU A 100 6.99 0.17 -4.76
CA LEU A 100 5.63 0.46 -4.32
C LEU A 100 5.08 1.78 -4.88
N ASN A 101 5.95 2.79 -5.06
CA ASN A 101 5.60 4.07 -5.65
C ASN A 101 5.12 3.96 -7.11
N GLN A 102 5.66 3.03 -7.89
CA GLN A 102 5.22 2.81 -9.28
C GLN A 102 3.83 2.18 -9.31
N TYR A 103 3.56 1.22 -8.42
CA TYR A 103 2.23 0.61 -8.30
C TYR A 103 1.16 1.61 -7.86
N LEU A 104 1.48 2.47 -6.88
CA LEU A 104 0.58 3.55 -6.47
C LEU A 104 0.27 4.50 -7.63
N LEU A 105 1.28 4.81 -8.45
CA LEU A 105 1.10 5.69 -9.60
C LEU A 105 0.20 5.05 -10.66
N PHE A 106 0.35 3.75 -10.92
CA PHE A 106 -0.54 2.98 -11.80
C PHE A 106 -1.96 2.93 -11.26
N GLY A 107 -2.15 2.63 -9.98
CA GLY A 107 -3.46 2.61 -9.35
C GLY A 107 -4.19 3.95 -9.46
N VAL A 108 -3.49 5.07 -9.25
CA VAL A 108 -4.04 6.42 -9.45
C VAL A 108 -4.44 6.65 -10.90
N ALA A 109 -3.61 6.25 -11.86
CA ALA A 109 -3.91 6.38 -13.28
C ALA A 109 -5.14 5.55 -13.66
N ASP A 110 -5.22 4.31 -13.19
CA ASP A 110 -6.35 3.41 -13.44
C ASP A 110 -7.67 3.96 -12.88
N ILE A 111 -7.68 4.52 -11.68
CA ILE A 111 -8.86 5.20 -11.11
C ILE A 111 -9.30 6.36 -12.01
N LEU A 112 -8.38 7.20 -12.49
CA LEU A 112 -8.68 8.30 -13.40
C LEU A 112 -9.31 7.81 -14.70
N PHE A 113 -8.83 6.68 -15.23
CA PHE A 113 -9.38 6.06 -16.44
C PHE A 113 -10.77 5.50 -16.21
N ILE A 114 -10.97 4.75 -15.13
CA ILE A 114 -12.28 4.17 -14.78
C ILE A 114 -13.32 5.28 -14.66
N ILE A 115 -13.02 6.38 -13.95
CA ILE A 115 -13.93 7.52 -13.82
C ILE A 115 -14.23 8.12 -15.19
N SER A 116 -13.20 8.36 -16.01
CA SER A 116 -13.37 8.92 -17.35
C SER A 116 -14.19 7.99 -18.24
N ALA A 117 -13.92 6.69 -18.21
CA ALA A 117 -14.64 5.67 -18.94
C ALA A 117 -16.13 5.62 -18.55
N VAL A 118 -16.45 5.62 -17.26
CA VAL A 118 -17.82 5.64 -16.75
C VAL A 118 -18.56 6.89 -17.24
N MET A 119 -17.91 8.06 -17.24
CA MET A 119 -18.51 9.30 -17.74
C MET A 119 -18.76 9.26 -19.25
N TYR A 120 -17.82 8.73 -20.06
CA TYR A 120 -18.02 8.55 -21.50
C TYR A 120 -19.10 7.53 -21.81
N LEU A 121 -19.12 6.39 -21.12
CA LEU A 121 -20.14 5.34 -21.29
C LEU A 121 -21.53 5.83 -20.92
N SER A 122 -21.68 6.56 -19.80
CA SER A 122 -22.97 7.11 -19.38
C SER A 122 -23.51 8.13 -20.39
N ASN A 123 -22.64 8.99 -20.93
CA ASN A 123 -23.00 9.93 -22.00
C ASN A 123 -23.39 9.20 -23.29
N ALA A 124 -22.63 8.20 -23.70
CA ALA A 124 -22.94 7.40 -24.88
C ALA A 124 -24.27 6.64 -24.72
N ALA A 125 -24.49 6.05 -23.53
CA ALA A 125 -25.74 5.32 -23.24
C ALA A 125 -26.96 6.25 -23.24
N LEU A 126 -26.86 7.45 -22.71
CA LEU A 126 -27.93 8.45 -22.72
C LEU A 126 -28.28 8.90 -24.16
N LEU A 127 -27.26 9.14 -24.99
CA LEU A 127 -27.45 9.49 -26.40
C LEU A 127 -28.07 8.33 -27.18
N TYR A 128 -27.60 7.11 -27.00
CA TYR A 128 -28.14 5.91 -27.61
C TYR A 128 -29.61 5.68 -27.20
N TRP A 129 -29.91 5.79 -25.90
CA TRP A 129 -31.27 5.63 -25.38
C TRP A 129 -32.22 6.66 -25.94
N LYS A 130 -31.79 7.91 -26.17
CA LYS A 130 -32.55 8.97 -26.83
C LYS A 130 -32.85 8.63 -28.29
N GLU A 131 -31.86 8.12 -29.04
CA GLU A 131 -32.00 7.87 -30.49
C GLU A 131 -32.64 6.54 -30.81
N SER A 132 -32.72 5.59 -29.88
CA SER A 132 -33.20 4.22 -30.10
C SER A 132 -34.69 4.10 -30.44
N LYS A 133 -35.55 5.09 -30.08
CA LYS A 133 -36.98 5.07 -30.37
C LYS A 133 -37.49 6.45 -30.78
N VAL A 134 -37.95 6.57 -32.06
CA VAL A 134 -38.52 7.81 -32.63
C VAL A 134 -39.72 8.29 -31.83
N SER A 135 -40.62 7.40 -31.38
CA SER A 135 -41.81 7.75 -30.59
C SER A 135 -41.45 8.40 -29.24
N ARG A 136 -40.32 8.04 -28.63
CA ARG A 136 -39.83 8.62 -27.37
C ARG A 136 -39.29 10.02 -27.59
N LYS A 137 -38.64 10.26 -28.73
CA LYS A 137 -38.06 11.53 -29.12
C LYS A 137 -39.08 12.65 -29.33
N TYR A 138 -40.25 12.28 -29.90
CA TYR A 138 -41.29 13.22 -30.28
C TYR A 138 -42.51 13.21 -29.34
N HIS A 139 -42.44 12.55 -28.19
CA HIS A 139 -43.54 12.53 -27.23
C HIS A 139 -43.53 13.83 -26.38
N ASN A 140 -44.57 14.65 -26.54
CA ASN A 140 -44.77 15.94 -25.80
C ASN A 140 -43.49 16.80 -25.75
N THR A 141 -43.09 17.20 -24.53
CA THR A 141 -41.96 18.07 -24.23
C THR A 141 -40.60 17.37 -24.28
N SER A 142 -40.56 16.04 -24.53
CA SER A 142 -39.37 15.22 -24.52
C SER A 142 -38.30 15.68 -25.51
N LEU A 143 -38.68 16.20 -26.66
CA LEU A 143 -37.75 16.72 -27.65
C LEU A 143 -36.89 17.89 -27.10
N PHE A 144 -37.54 18.82 -26.38
CA PHE A 144 -36.90 19.98 -25.81
C PHE A 144 -35.99 19.56 -24.62
N LEU A 145 -36.51 18.72 -23.70
CA LEU A 145 -35.75 18.18 -22.58
C LEU A 145 -34.50 17.40 -23.06
N PHE A 146 -34.66 16.52 -24.04
CA PHE A 146 -33.54 15.77 -24.62
C PHE A 146 -32.56 16.66 -25.37
N GLY A 147 -33.06 17.73 -26.04
CA GLY A 147 -32.20 18.73 -26.68
C GLY A 147 -31.34 19.47 -25.68
N GLN A 148 -31.91 19.92 -24.56
CA GLN A 148 -31.20 20.58 -23.50
C GLN A 148 -30.22 19.62 -22.80
N LEU A 149 -30.64 18.39 -22.46
CA LEU A 149 -29.77 17.38 -21.82
C LEU A 149 -28.58 17.03 -22.71
N SER A 150 -28.82 16.80 -24.02
CA SER A 150 -27.76 16.51 -24.99
C SER A 150 -26.78 17.66 -25.15
N SER A 151 -27.25 18.90 -25.20
CA SER A 151 -26.39 20.08 -25.28
C SER A 151 -25.55 20.28 -24.01
N LYS A 152 -26.16 20.07 -22.83
CA LYS A 152 -25.46 20.16 -21.53
C LYS A 152 -24.43 19.03 -21.38
N LEU A 153 -24.78 17.81 -21.70
CA LEU A 153 -23.88 16.67 -21.64
C LEU A 153 -22.67 16.86 -22.57
N ALA A 154 -22.89 17.26 -23.81
CA ALA A 154 -21.81 17.45 -24.79
C ALA A 154 -20.83 18.56 -24.37
N THR A 155 -21.36 19.64 -23.77
CA THR A 155 -20.55 20.82 -23.40
C THR A 155 -19.88 20.66 -22.03
N ASN A 156 -20.54 20.01 -21.08
CA ASN A 156 -20.11 19.95 -19.67
C ASN A 156 -19.42 18.64 -19.29
N THR A 157 -19.31 17.65 -20.19
CA THR A 157 -18.70 16.34 -19.88
C THR A 157 -17.30 16.49 -19.28
N LYS A 158 -16.47 17.37 -19.85
CA LYS A 158 -15.10 17.60 -19.34
C LYS A 158 -15.11 18.12 -17.90
N THR A 159 -15.98 19.09 -17.62
CA THR A 159 -16.06 19.69 -16.28
C THR A 159 -16.68 18.71 -15.27
N MET A 160 -17.68 17.95 -15.68
CA MET A 160 -18.26 16.88 -14.86
C MET A 160 -17.23 15.79 -14.53
N THR A 161 -16.40 15.40 -15.50
CA THR A 161 -15.31 14.46 -15.26
C THR A 161 -14.30 15.00 -14.23
N ILE A 162 -13.90 16.27 -14.35
CA ILE A 162 -13.00 16.92 -13.38
C ILE A 162 -13.63 16.93 -11.98
N ILE A 163 -14.90 17.29 -11.88
CA ILE A 163 -15.66 17.28 -10.60
C ILE A 163 -15.69 15.89 -9.99
N CYS A 164 -16.02 14.87 -10.78
CA CYS A 164 -16.05 13.47 -10.31
C CYS A 164 -14.67 13.02 -9.85
N VAL A 165 -13.62 13.32 -10.60
CA VAL A 165 -12.24 13.00 -10.23
C VAL A 165 -11.85 13.68 -8.92
N THR A 166 -12.02 15.00 -8.81
CA THR A 166 -11.65 15.74 -7.59
C THR A 166 -12.44 15.30 -6.37
N LEU A 167 -13.74 15.00 -6.52
CA LEU A 167 -14.58 14.51 -5.45
C LEU A 167 -14.16 13.09 -5.01
N THR A 168 -13.88 12.20 -5.97
CA THR A 168 -13.41 10.85 -5.66
C THR A 168 -12.09 10.89 -4.90
N PHE A 169 -11.11 11.68 -5.37
CA PHE A 169 -9.84 11.83 -4.65
C PHE A 169 -10.01 12.43 -3.25
N SER A 170 -10.89 13.44 -3.11
CA SER A 170 -11.19 13.99 -1.79
C SER A 170 -11.74 12.94 -0.83
N ILE A 171 -12.69 12.11 -1.29
CA ILE A 171 -13.27 11.03 -0.47
C ILE A 171 -12.21 9.96 -0.18
N CYS A 172 -11.40 9.57 -1.16
CA CYS A 172 -10.32 8.60 -0.96
C CYS A 172 -9.34 9.08 0.11
N LEU A 173 -8.92 10.34 0.07
CA LEU A 173 -8.02 10.90 1.09
C LEU A 173 -8.65 10.90 2.49
N PHE A 174 -9.95 11.19 2.62
CA PHE A 174 -10.67 11.11 3.89
C PHE A 174 -10.74 9.68 4.44
N VAL A 175 -10.88 8.68 3.57
CA VAL A 175 -10.95 7.26 3.97
C VAL A 175 -9.56 6.71 4.29
N ILE A 176 -8.56 7.03 3.46
CA ILE A 176 -7.19 6.53 3.63
C ILE A 176 -6.54 7.06 4.92
N ALA A 177 -6.80 8.32 5.29
CA ALA A 177 -6.17 8.93 6.46
C ALA A 177 -6.39 8.14 7.77
N PRO A 178 -7.62 7.76 8.18
CA PRO A 178 -7.83 6.96 9.38
C PRO A 178 -7.36 5.52 9.24
N VAL A 179 -7.46 4.92 8.04
CA VAL A 179 -7.03 3.54 7.80
C VAL A 179 -5.51 3.40 7.98
N LEU A 180 -4.72 4.29 7.37
CA LEU A 180 -3.27 4.31 7.55
C LEU A 180 -2.87 4.54 9.01
N THR A 181 -3.58 5.43 9.71
CA THR A 181 -3.33 5.67 11.14
C THR A 181 -3.62 4.42 11.98
N GLY A 182 -4.74 3.76 11.73
CA GLY A 182 -5.14 2.54 12.45
C GLY A 182 -4.15 1.40 12.22
N TRP A 183 -3.74 1.19 10.98
CA TRP A 183 -2.74 0.18 10.63
C TRP A 183 -1.39 0.46 11.29
N SER A 184 -0.90 1.68 11.20
CA SER A 184 0.41 2.07 11.76
C SER A 184 0.45 2.01 13.29
N LEU A 185 -0.67 2.32 13.98
CA LEU A 185 -0.75 2.22 15.44
C LEU A 185 -0.91 0.76 15.90
N GLY A 186 -1.67 -0.06 15.18
CA GLY A 186 -1.80 -1.49 15.49
C GLY A 186 -0.48 -2.25 15.36
N TYR A 187 0.37 -1.82 14.42
CA TYR A 187 1.69 -2.39 14.21
C TYR A 187 2.67 -2.08 15.36
N LEU A 188 2.46 -0.97 16.10
CA LEU A 188 3.29 -0.62 17.25
C LEU A 188 3.26 -1.69 18.36
N ASP A 189 2.11 -2.30 18.59
CA ASP A 189 1.96 -3.32 19.64
C ASP A 189 2.75 -4.60 19.32
N SER A 190 3.04 -4.86 18.05
CA SER A 190 3.88 -5.98 17.62
C SER A 190 5.37 -5.63 17.59
N ARG A 191 5.71 -4.37 17.27
CA ARG A 191 7.07 -3.93 17.05
C ARG A 191 7.78 -3.46 18.31
N ALA A 192 7.12 -2.63 19.10
CA ALA A 192 7.69 -2.02 20.30
C ALA A 192 7.15 -2.71 21.57
N VAL A 193 7.37 -4.01 21.66
CA VAL A 193 6.86 -4.84 22.76
C VAL A 193 7.63 -4.58 24.05
N TYR A 194 8.95 -4.34 23.94
CA TYR A 194 9.85 -4.08 25.05
C TYR A 194 10.17 -2.60 25.18
N ASP A 195 10.50 -2.14 26.39
CA ASP A 195 10.91 -0.75 26.59
C ASP A 195 12.25 -0.45 25.93
N ILE A 196 13.19 -1.41 25.99
CA ILE A 196 14.47 -1.37 25.28
C ILE A 196 14.68 -2.72 24.63
N GLN A 197 14.95 -2.73 23.34
CA GLN A 197 15.22 -3.91 22.54
C GLN A 197 16.49 -3.68 21.72
N ILE A 198 17.48 -4.50 21.91
CA ILE A 198 18.79 -4.39 21.28
C ILE A 198 19.14 -5.72 20.66
N SER A 199 19.59 -5.71 19.41
CA SER A 199 20.04 -6.90 18.70
C SER A 199 21.37 -6.62 18.03
N SER A 200 22.30 -7.55 18.09
CA SER A 200 23.51 -7.50 17.27
C SER A 200 23.15 -7.75 15.81
N ARG A 201 23.85 -7.07 14.87
CA ARG A 201 23.64 -7.30 13.44
C ARG A 201 24.66 -8.32 12.93
N TYR A 202 24.18 -9.50 12.52
CA TYR A 202 25.05 -10.46 11.86
C TYR A 202 24.94 -10.43 10.33
N ASN A 203 23.87 -9.86 9.79
CA ASN A 203 23.59 -9.85 8.35
C ASN A 203 24.66 -9.10 7.51
N ASP A 204 25.35 -8.15 8.13
CA ASP A 204 26.43 -7.39 7.52
C ASP A 204 27.82 -8.05 7.71
N VAL A 205 27.89 -9.21 8.38
CA VAL A 205 29.13 -9.95 8.67
C VAL A 205 29.29 -11.09 7.65
N TYR A 206 30.41 -11.11 6.95
CA TYR A 206 30.67 -12.11 5.88
C TYR A 206 31.54 -13.27 6.34
N GLU A 207 32.31 -13.12 7.42
CA GLU A 207 33.18 -14.14 7.97
C GLU A 207 32.79 -14.48 9.39
N VAL A 208 32.75 -15.76 9.73
CA VAL A 208 32.32 -16.23 11.06
C VAL A 208 33.23 -15.66 12.17
N GLU A 209 34.51 -15.46 11.88
CA GLU A 209 35.49 -14.92 12.80
C GLU A 209 35.23 -13.44 13.17
N ASN A 210 34.45 -12.74 12.36
CA ASN A 210 34.10 -11.33 12.54
C ASN A 210 32.72 -11.16 13.23
N LEU A 211 32.09 -12.25 13.68
CA LEU A 211 30.87 -12.15 14.48
C LEU A 211 31.13 -11.30 15.73
N PRO A 212 30.27 -10.32 16.04
CA PRO A 212 30.48 -9.44 17.17
C PRO A 212 30.41 -10.20 18.49
N ASP A 213 31.44 -10.03 19.31
CA ASP A 213 31.38 -10.40 20.73
C ASP A 213 30.57 -9.31 21.43
N THR A 214 29.32 -9.60 21.73
CA THR A 214 28.37 -8.64 22.26
C THR A 214 28.38 -8.70 23.79
N ASP A 215 29.13 -7.82 24.44
CA ASP A 215 28.80 -7.43 25.79
C ASP A 215 27.83 -6.23 25.76
N TYR A 216 27.05 -6.08 26.78
CA TYR A 216 26.10 -4.97 26.93
C TYR A 216 26.54 -4.07 28.13
N GLU A 217 27.81 -3.99 28.43
CA GLU A 217 28.35 -3.25 29.61
C GLU A 217 28.00 -1.77 29.52
N GLU A 218 28.15 -1.13 28.35
CA GLU A 218 27.83 0.29 28.18
C GLU A 218 26.35 0.57 28.45
N ILE A 219 25.48 -0.36 28.02
CA ILE A 219 24.03 -0.24 28.23
C ILE A 219 23.69 -0.42 29.69
N THR A 220 24.31 -1.37 30.35
CA THR A 220 24.15 -1.62 31.79
C THR A 220 24.61 -0.39 32.59
N ALA A 221 25.76 0.17 32.26
CA ALA A 221 26.27 1.40 32.89
C ALA A 221 25.32 2.59 32.65
N PHE A 222 24.76 2.72 31.45
CA PHE A 222 23.78 3.76 31.14
C PHE A 222 22.51 3.63 31.98
N ILE A 223 21.96 2.41 32.10
CA ILE A 223 20.78 2.10 32.90
C ILE A 223 21.03 2.49 34.39
N GLU A 224 22.17 2.10 34.93
CA GLU A 224 22.56 2.42 36.32
C GLU A 224 22.75 3.92 36.55
N GLN A 225 23.48 4.61 35.64
CA GLN A 225 23.72 6.05 35.74
C GLN A 225 22.44 6.90 35.67
N ASN A 226 21.45 6.45 34.93
CA ASN A 226 20.17 7.14 34.80
C ASN A 226 19.11 6.66 35.78
N ASN A 227 19.47 5.78 36.74
CA ASN A 227 18.59 5.20 37.75
C ASN A 227 17.30 4.62 37.13
N ILE A 228 17.43 3.87 36.04
CA ILE A 228 16.31 3.21 35.37
C ILE A 228 15.95 1.95 36.15
N GLU A 229 14.74 1.91 36.69
CA GLU A 229 14.23 0.75 37.43
C GLU A 229 13.82 -0.35 36.44
N ILE A 230 14.58 -1.47 36.46
CA ILE A 230 14.35 -2.64 35.60
C ILE A 230 13.27 -3.51 36.27
N LYS A 231 12.31 -3.96 35.48
CA LYS A 231 11.34 -4.98 35.85
C LYS A 231 11.79 -6.37 35.44
N ASP A 232 12.19 -6.52 34.17
CA ASP A 232 12.70 -7.75 33.59
C ASP A 232 13.85 -7.42 32.61
N ASP A 233 14.91 -8.22 32.58
CA ASP A 233 16.06 -8.09 31.69
C ASP A 233 16.48 -9.46 31.23
N LEU A 234 16.55 -9.65 29.94
CA LEU A 234 16.86 -10.92 29.30
C LEU A 234 17.86 -10.73 28.17
N THR A 235 18.97 -11.45 28.23
CA THR A 235 19.93 -11.57 27.14
C THR A 235 19.94 -13.01 26.65
N PHE A 236 19.85 -13.20 25.33
CA PHE A 236 19.87 -14.51 24.70
C PHE A 236 20.48 -14.46 23.31
N SER A 237 20.89 -15.62 22.80
CA SER A 237 21.47 -15.75 21.48
C SER A 237 20.50 -16.46 20.52
N GLU A 238 20.63 -16.14 19.24
CA GLU A 238 19.99 -16.85 18.15
C GLU A 238 21.06 -17.57 17.33
N TYR A 239 20.67 -18.73 16.85
CA TYR A 239 21.57 -19.73 16.28
C TYR A 239 21.22 -19.99 14.82
N LEU A 240 22.24 -20.27 14.02
CA LEU A 240 22.06 -20.76 12.67
C LEU A 240 21.88 -22.28 12.71
N PRO A 241 20.80 -22.85 12.16
CA PRO A 241 20.58 -24.29 12.16
C PRO A 241 21.72 -25.09 11.55
N GLN A 242 22.24 -24.62 10.42
CA GLN A 242 23.41 -25.18 9.74
C GLN A 242 24.47 -24.12 9.50
N LYS A 243 25.70 -24.35 9.91
CA LYS A 243 26.82 -23.44 9.67
C LYS A 243 27.10 -23.19 8.20
N SER A 244 26.77 -24.16 7.32
CA SER A 244 26.85 -24.02 5.86
C SER A 244 26.03 -22.85 5.33
N ASP A 245 24.92 -22.52 5.98
CA ASP A 245 23.99 -21.48 5.55
C ASP A 245 24.49 -20.07 5.83
N PHE A 246 25.57 -19.94 6.62
CA PHE A 246 26.17 -18.65 6.92
C PHE A 246 26.58 -17.86 5.66
N HIS A 247 27.02 -18.54 4.62
CA HIS A 247 27.43 -17.95 3.35
C HIS A 247 26.35 -17.96 2.26
N GLN A 248 25.20 -18.59 2.54
CA GLN A 248 24.10 -18.75 1.55
C GLN A 248 23.16 -17.54 1.47
N ARG A 249 23.61 -16.35 1.86
CA ARG A 249 22.83 -15.13 1.81
C ARG A 249 22.67 -14.67 0.38
N VAL A 250 21.52 -15.00 -0.21
CA VAL A 250 21.09 -14.45 -1.48
C VAL A 250 20.12 -13.30 -1.20
N LYS A 251 20.02 -12.34 -2.09
CA LYS A 251 19.08 -11.22 -1.93
C LYS A 251 17.66 -11.76 -1.69
N TYR A 252 17.09 -11.43 -0.52
CA TYR A 252 15.77 -11.87 -0.03
C TYR A 252 15.65 -13.36 0.33
N ASP A 253 16.74 -14.10 0.41
CA ASP A 253 16.75 -15.51 0.80
C ASP A 253 17.74 -15.71 1.97
N PHE A 254 17.33 -15.24 3.13
CA PHE A 254 18.07 -15.40 4.36
C PHE A 254 17.55 -16.64 5.11
N PRO A 255 18.42 -17.46 5.69
CA PRO A 255 17.99 -18.63 6.46
C PRO A 255 17.26 -18.16 7.74
N PRO A 256 16.16 -18.83 8.14
CA PRO A 256 15.55 -18.58 9.44
C PRO A 256 16.52 -18.94 10.56
N LEU A 257 16.54 -18.16 11.63
CA LEU A 257 17.34 -18.44 12.83
C LEU A 257 16.58 -19.37 13.79
N ALA A 258 17.31 -19.90 14.75
CA ALA A 258 16.77 -20.72 15.80
C ALA A 258 17.03 -20.08 17.18
N ILE A 259 16.06 -20.21 18.09
CA ILE A 259 16.15 -19.78 19.48
C ILE A 259 16.04 -21.00 20.40
N ALA A 260 16.81 -21.04 21.47
CA ALA A 260 16.73 -22.09 22.46
C ALA A 260 15.38 -22.05 23.22
N LEU A 261 14.80 -23.21 23.51
CA LEU A 261 13.51 -23.33 24.19
C LEU A 261 13.46 -22.57 25.52
N LYS A 262 14.54 -22.63 26.30
CA LYS A 262 14.67 -21.91 27.56
C LYS A 262 14.55 -20.42 27.36
N ASP A 263 15.27 -19.87 26.39
CA ASP A 263 15.32 -18.44 26.10
C ASP A 263 13.97 -17.97 25.51
N TYR A 264 13.39 -18.74 24.62
CA TYR A 264 12.06 -18.47 24.11
C TYR A 264 10.99 -18.46 25.20
N ASN A 265 11.02 -19.43 26.13
CA ASN A 265 10.13 -19.45 27.28
C ASN A 265 10.36 -18.28 28.26
N ALA A 266 11.60 -17.79 28.37
CA ALA A 266 11.88 -16.58 29.12
C ALA A 266 11.27 -15.34 28.46
N VAL A 267 11.37 -15.21 27.14
CA VAL A 267 10.68 -14.19 26.35
C VAL A 267 9.17 -14.24 26.55
N ARG A 268 8.57 -15.42 26.41
CA ARG A 268 7.12 -15.63 26.63
C ARG A 268 6.70 -15.21 28.03
N LYS A 269 7.44 -15.60 29.05
CA LYS A 269 7.18 -15.25 30.44
C LYS A 269 7.24 -13.74 30.67
N MET A 270 8.21 -13.07 30.10
CA MET A 270 8.41 -11.61 30.18
C MET A 270 7.18 -10.86 29.62
N LEU A 271 6.54 -11.43 28.59
CA LEU A 271 5.38 -10.89 27.93
C LEU A 271 4.05 -11.39 28.52
N GLY A 272 4.10 -12.32 29.50
CA GLY A 272 2.92 -12.87 30.16
C GLY A 272 2.24 -14.01 29.40
N TYR A 273 2.95 -14.64 28.43
CA TYR A 273 2.48 -15.81 27.71
C TYR A 273 2.83 -17.10 28.46
N GLU A 274 2.03 -18.13 28.26
CA GLU A 274 2.30 -19.45 28.81
C GLU A 274 3.55 -20.08 28.15
N PRO A 275 4.40 -20.80 28.95
CA PRO A 275 5.57 -21.49 28.41
C PRO A 275 5.15 -22.64 27.52
N ILE A 276 5.97 -22.96 26.53
CA ILE A 276 5.78 -24.12 25.65
C ILE A 276 6.69 -25.27 26.08
N ILE A 277 6.32 -26.47 25.68
CA ILE A 277 7.07 -27.69 25.97
C ILE A 277 7.38 -28.40 24.65
N LEU A 278 8.64 -28.74 24.45
CA LEU A 278 9.13 -29.52 23.31
C LEU A 278 9.83 -30.78 23.82
N LYS A 279 9.76 -31.89 23.05
CA LYS A 279 10.62 -33.03 23.28
C LYS A 279 12.01 -32.77 22.71
N THR A 280 12.96 -33.58 23.12
CA THR A 280 14.39 -33.41 22.72
C THR A 280 14.65 -33.62 21.22
N ASP A 281 13.71 -34.27 20.50
CA ASP A 281 13.78 -34.51 19.06
C ASP A 281 12.77 -33.68 18.25
N GLU A 282 12.11 -32.73 18.89
CA GLU A 282 11.10 -31.85 18.25
C GLU A 282 11.57 -30.42 18.12
N PHE A 283 11.03 -29.72 17.12
CA PHE A 283 11.12 -28.27 16.98
C PHE A 283 9.73 -27.66 16.78
N ALA A 284 9.60 -26.37 17.06
CA ALA A 284 8.44 -25.56 16.75
C ALA A 284 8.84 -24.31 15.96
N THR A 285 7.85 -23.57 15.51
CA THR A 285 8.04 -22.33 14.73
C THR A 285 7.29 -21.18 15.39
N HIS A 286 7.94 -20.04 15.42
CA HIS A 286 7.29 -18.79 15.79
C HIS A 286 7.22 -17.87 14.58
N TRP A 287 6.03 -17.33 14.31
CA TRP A 287 5.74 -16.56 13.11
C TRP A 287 5.49 -15.10 13.43
N HIS A 288 5.92 -14.25 12.51
CA HIS A 288 5.60 -12.83 12.55
C HIS A 288 4.09 -12.63 12.55
N SER A 289 3.59 -11.68 13.35
CA SER A 289 2.15 -11.42 13.50
C SER A 289 1.43 -11.01 12.21
N ALA A 290 2.17 -10.61 11.18
CA ALA A 290 1.64 -10.27 9.87
C ALA A 290 1.66 -11.44 8.86
N ALA A 291 2.22 -12.61 9.23
CA ALA A 291 2.23 -13.78 8.36
C ALA A 291 0.80 -14.33 8.16
N GLU A 292 0.47 -14.70 6.94
CA GLU A 292 -0.86 -15.25 6.62
C GLU A 292 -0.94 -16.74 6.97
N ASP A 293 -2.07 -17.18 7.52
CA ASP A 293 -2.30 -18.58 7.90
C ASP A 293 -1.99 -19.56 6.78
N LYS A 294 -2.33 -19.20 5.54
CA LYS A 294 -2.08 -20.03 4.37
C LYS A 294 -0.58 -20.21 4.07
N ASP A 295 0.22 -19.18 4.29
CA ASP A 295 1.67 -19.24 4.06
C ASP A 295 2.34 -20.10 5.15
N ILE A 296 1.85 -19.96 6.38
CA ILE A 296 2.25 -20.80 7.52
C ILE A 296 1.93 -22.27 7.23
N GLU A 297 0.70 -22.59 6.82
CA GLU A 297 0.29 -23.96 6.48
C GLU A 297 1.14 -24.57 5.37
N ASN A 298 1.40 -23.81 4.29
CA ASN A 298 2.24 -24.26 3.19
C ASN A 298 3.67 -24.54 3.64
N TYR A 299 4.25 -23.61 4.40
CA TYR A 299 5.61 -23.74 4.90
C TYR A 299 5.78 -24.99 5.80
N ILE A 300 4.86 -25.19 6.73
CA ILE A 300 4.88 -26.34 7.65
C ILE A 300 4.71 -27.67 6.91
N ALA A 301 3.88 -27.70 5.87
CA ALA A 301 3.70 -28.89 5.04
C ALA A 301 4.98 -29.29 4.31
N GLU A 302 5.83 -28.33 3.93
CA GLU A 302 7.10 -28.56 3.27
C GLU A 302 8.25 -28.81 4.26
N HIS A 303 8.19 -28.25 5.48
CA HIS A 303 9.27 -28.27 6.49
C HIS A 303 8.89 -29.09 7.72
N THR A 304 8.57 -30.36 7.53
CA THR A 304 8.24 -31.31 8.64
C THR A 304 9.47 -31.76 9.40
N LEU A 305 10.66 -31.60 8.84
CA LEU A 305 11.96 -31.93 9.43
C LEU A 305 12.86 -30.69 9.37
N LEU A 306 13.60 -30.45 10.42
CA LEU A 306 14.63 -29.41 10.49
C LEU A 306 16.00 -30.10 10.62
N GLU A 307 16.84 -29.94 9.61
CA GLU A 307 18.22 -30.40 9.64
C GLU A 307 19.09 -29.39 10.36
N THR A 308 19.87 -29.84 11.33
CA THR A 308 20.82 -29.00 12.09
C THR A 308 22.17 -29.66 12.14
N ASP A 309 23.23 -28.91 12.46
CA ASP A 309 24.57 -29.46 12.68
C ASP A 309 24.62 -30.45 13.86
N ALA A 310 23.63 -30.46 14.74
CA ALA A 310 23.52 -31.40 15.88
C ALA A 310 22.59 -32.59 15.61
N GLY A 311 21.91 -32.64 14.44
CA GLY A 311 20.98 -33.70 14.07
C GLY A 311 19.67 -33.18 13.49
N THR A 312 18.78 -34.12 13.17
CA THR A 312 17.49 -33.79 12.55
C THR A 312 16.39 -33.76 13.60
N LEU A 313 15.64 -32.68 13.64
CA LEU A 313 14.47 -32.50 14.50
C LEU A 313 13.18 -32.66 13.71
N LYS A 314 12.12 -33.11 14.40
CA LYS A 314 10.79 -33.29 13.83
C LYS A 314 9.88 -32.13 14.28
N LEU A 315 8.95 -31.77 13.43
CA LEU A 315 7.95 -30.77 13.77
C LEU A 315 7.06 -31.30 14.92
N SER A 316 6.87 -30.46 15.95
CA SER A 316 6.00 -30.79 17.08
C SER A 316 4.52 -30.76 16.68
N GLU A 317 3.66 -31.47 17.45
CA GLU A 317 2.20 -31.41 17.22
C GLU A 317 1.63 -29.99 17.40
N ASN A 318 2.18 -29.22 18.36
CA ASN A 318 1.84 -27.80 18.58
C ASN A 318 3.01 -26.94 18.11
N ALA A 319 3.17 -26.81 16.81
CA ALA A 319 4.37 -26.25 16.21
C ALA A 319 4.25 -24.77 15.81
N VAL A 320 3.09 -24.13 15.92
CA VAL A 320 2.85 -22.78 15.41
C VAL A 320 2.50 -21.84 16.53
N PHE A 321 3.30 -20.77 16.65
CA PHE A 321 3.09 -19.68 17.57
C PHE A 321 3.17 -18.35 16.80
N GLN A 322 2.30 -17.38 17.10
CA GLN A 322 2.20 -16.13 16.37
C GLN A 322 1.93 -14.91 17.28
N GLU A 323 2.06 -15.10 18.60
CA GLU A 323 1.87 -13.99 19.52
C GLU A 323 3.00 -12.93 19.36
N PRO A 324 2.72 -11.64 19.50
CA PRO A 324 3.75 -10.61 19.36
C PRO A 324 4.90 -10.77 20.35
N VAL A 325 6.11 -11.02 19.87
CA VAL A 325 7.33 -11.16 20.67
C VAL A 325 8.44 -10.20 20.24
N GLY A 326 8.12 -9.23 19.40
CA GLY A 326 9.08 -8.28 18.82
C GLY A 326 9.59 -8.72 17.46
N GLU A 327 10.19 -7.78 16.73
CA GLU A 327 10.66 -8.01 15.35
C GLU A 327 12.12 -8.45 15.26
N SER A 328 12.93 -8.20 16.27
CA SER A 328 14.37 -8.48 16.20
C SER A 328 14.75 -9.95 16.27
N ILE A 329 13.80 -10.83 16.60
CA ILE A 329 14.02 -12.29 16.59
C ILE A 329 13.94 -12.90 15.19
N TYR A 330 13.46 -12.14 14.19
CA TYR A 330 13.41 -12.64 12.82
C TYR A 330 14.64 -12.19 12.06
N ASN A 331 15.23 -13.11 11.32
CA ASN A 331 16.28 -12.74 10.40
C ASN A 331 15.73 -11.84 9.29
N LEU A 332 16.62 -11.07 8.68
CA LEU A 332 16.24 -10.16 7.59
C LEU A 332 15.46 -10.88 6.50
N TYR A 333 14.29 -10.34 6.14
CA TYR A 333 13.34 -10.89 5.15
C TYR A 333 12.75 -12.27 5.49
N THR A 334 12.85 -12.75 6.73
CA THR A 334 12.14 -13.96 7.18
C THR A 334 11.00 -13.59 8.11
N ASP A 335 9.92 -14.37 8.06
CA ASP A 335 8.75 -14.21 8.93
C ASP A 335 8.65 -15.32 9.97
N VAL A 336 9.67 -16.18 10.06
CA VAL A 336 9.71 -17.35 10.93
C VAL A 336 11.04 -17.47 11.67
N VAL A 337 10.97 -17.93 12.92
CA VAL A 337 12.10 -18.37 13.73
C VAL A 337 11.81 -19.76 14.27
N TYR A 338 12.82 -20.62 14.31
CA TYR A 338 12.70 -21.97 14.85
C TYR A 338 12.91 -21.95 16.37
N ILE A 339 12.14 -22.77 17.08
CA ILE A 339 12.29 -23.01 18.51
C ILE A 339 12.83 -24.41 18.66
N ILE A 340 14.02 -24.55 19.28
CA ILE A 340 14.73 -25.82 19.35
C ILE A 340 15.09 -26.17 20.80
N PRO A 341 15.31 -27.47 21.14
CA PRO A 341 15.77 -27.86 22.44
C PRO A 341 17.12 -27.25 22.83
N ASP A 342 17.31 -26.98 24.12
CA ASP A 342 18.52 -26.33 24.66
C ASP A 342 19.83 -27.08 24.35
N GLU A 343 19.79 -28.42 24.39
CA GLU A 343 20.92 -29.27 24.09
C GLU A 343 21.40 -29.13 22.65
N ILE A 344 20.46 -28.97 21.72
CA ILE A 344 20.74 -28.73 20.31
C ILE A 344 21.34 -27.32 20.12
N ALA A 345 20.73 -26.30 20.72
CA ALA A 345 21.19 -24.91 20.61
C ALA A 345 22.65 -24.72 21.05
N GLN A 346 23.10 -25.46 22.08
CA GLN A 346 24.49 -25.38 22.58
C GLN A 346 25.55 -25.83 21.56
N VAL A 347 25.18 -26.61 20.56
CA VAL A 347 26.09 -27.11 19.53
C VAL A 347 26.13 -26.21 18.30
N LEU A 348 25.05 -25.44 18.08
CA LEU A 348 24.90 -24.61 16.91
C LEU A 348 25.73 -23.33 16.99
N LEU A 349 25.97 -22.70 15.83
CA LEU A 349 26.68 -21.44 15.73
C LEU A 349 25.79 -20.28 16.21
N PRO A 350 26.13 -19.59 17.32
CA PRO A 350 25.44 -18.36 17.68
C PRO A 350 25.83 -17.24 16.69
N VAL A 351 24.86 -16.60 16.07
CA VAL A 351 25.07 -15.56 15.06
C VAL A 351 24.53 -14.20 15.47
N GLN A 352 23.50 -14.18 16.32
CA GLN A 352 22.87 -12.94 16.77
C GLN A 352 22.66 -13.01 18.30
N SER A 353 22.91 -11.89 18.97
CA SER A 353 22.60 -11.71 20.39
C SER A 353 21.51 -10.64 20.53
N ASN A 354 20.57 -10.90 21.42
CA ASN A 354 19.48 -9.99 21.74
C ASN A 354 19.48 -9.66 23.24
N ARG A 355 19.20 -8.40 23.58
CA ARG A 355 18.91 -7.98 24.95
C ARG A 355 17.58 -7.24 24.97
N PHE A 356 16.62 -7.77 25.73
CA PHE A 356 15.28 -7.22 25.92
C PHE A 356 15.11 -6.76 27.37
N VAL A 357 14.73 -5.51 27.56
CA VAL A 357 14.55 -4.91 28.87
C VAL A 357 13.14 -4.36 29.00
N MET A 358 12.46 -4.74 30.07
CA MET A 358 11.23 -4.13 30.53
C MET A 358 11.53 -3.26 31.74
N THR A 359 11.06 -2.04 31.74
CA THR A 359 11.26 -1.08 32.84
C THR A 359 9.98 -0.97 33.68
N GLN A 360 10.12 -0.56 34.94
CA GLN A 360 8.97 -0.36 35.82
C GLN A 360 8.11 0.81 35.37
N TYR A 361 8.71 1.83 34.77
CA TYR A 361 8.05 3.00 34.19
C TYR A 361 8.61 3.28 32.80
N PRO A 362 7.80 3.77 31.87
CA PRO A 362 8.28 4.14 30.55
C PRO A 362 9.45 5.14 30.62
N LEU A 363 10.48 4.96 29.79
CA LEU A 363 11.60 5.87 29.76
C LEU A 363 11.17 7.28 29.35
N PRO A 364 11.69 8.33 30.05
CA PRO A 364 11.51 9.70 29.59
C PRO A 364 12.10 9.87 28.19
N PHE A 365 11.47 10.67 27.34
CA PHE A 365 11.88 10.85 25.94
C PHE A 365 13.36 11.23 25.79
N LYS A 366 13.85 12.16 26.62
CA LYS A 366 15.24 12.60 26.60
C LYS A 366 16.23 11.47 26.94
N THR A 367 15.89 10.63 27.92
CA THR A 367 16.71 9.47 28.32
C THR A 367 16.71 8.42 27.21
N ALA A 368 15.56 8.17 26.58
CA ALA A 368 15.45 7.28 25.44
C ALA A 368 16.27 7.75 24.22
N GLU A 369 16.22 9.05 23.92
CA GLU A 369 17.02 9.67 22.85
C GLU A 369 18.53 9.57 23.14
N MET A 370 18.94 9.78 24.39
CA MET A 370 20.34 9.61 24.79
C MET A 370 20.82 8.17 24.65
N LEU A 371 19.97 7.18 24.96
CA LEU A 371 20.29 5.77 24.77
C LEU A 371 20.46 5.41 23.28
N GLU A 372 19.56 5.88 22.42
CA GLU A 372 19.70 5.68 20.97
C GLU A 372 20.99 6.33 20.41
N GLN A 373 21.35 7.51 20.91
CA GLN A 373 22.59 8.17 20.51
C GLN A 373 23.84 7.42 21.00
N LEU A 374 23.78 6.81 22.19
CA LEU A 374 24.87 5.99 22.73
C LEU A 374 25.11 4.78 21.81
N LEU A 375 24.05 4.08 21.46
CA LEU A 375 24.12 2.88 20.61
C LEU A 375 24.44 3.21 19.16
N GLY A 376 24.01 4.36 18.64
CA GLY A 376 24.36 4.85 17.31
C GLY A 376 25.87 5.19 17.16
N ARG A 377 26.57 5.43 18.26
CA ARG A 377 28.02 5.65 18.25
C ARG A 377 28.85 4.36 18.16
N SER A 378 28.21 3.21 18.39
CA SER A 378 28.88 1.91 18.28
C SER A 378 29.12 1.48 16.84
N TYR A 379 28.64 2.27 15.83
CA TYR A 379 29.11 2.17 14.46
C TYR A 379 30.50 2.82 14.35
N PRO A 380 31.53 2.11 13.90
CA PRO A 380 32.80 2.75 13.60
C PRO A 380 32.57 3.79 12.49
N GLU A 381 32.99 5.03 12.72
CA GLU A 381 32.99 6.10 11.70
C GLU A 381 33.99 5.80 10.55
N ASP A 382 34.77 4.72 10.68
CA ASP A 382 35.80 4.32 9.76
C ASP A 382 35.31 3.15 8.88
N PRO A 383 34.96 3.41 7.61
CA PRO A 383 34.49 2.38 6.71
C PRO A 383 35.52 1.31 6.34
N ASP A 384 36.81 1.53 6.69
CA ASP A 384 37.92 0.59 6.44
C ASP A 384 38.17 -0.39 7.62
N LYS A 385 37.39 -0.27 8.69
CA LYS A 385 37.44 -1.26 9.79
C LYS A 385 36.37 -2.31 9.56
N ASP A 386 36.83 -3.52 9.26
CA ASP A 386 36.01 -4.75 9.08
C ASP A 386 35.19 -5.18 10.33
N ASN A 387 35.13 -4.38 11.39
CA ASN A 387 34.33 -4.62 12.59
C ASN A 387 33.00 -3.87 12.53
N LEU A 388 32.08 -4.41 11.75
CA LEU A 388 30.72 -3.97 11.66
C LEU A 388 29.83 -4.55 12.79
N ALA A 389 30.30 -4.50 14.03
CA ALA A 389 29.48 -4.79 15.21
C ALA A 389 28.41 -3.70 15.38
N GLY A 390 27.44 -3.68 14.50
CA GLY A 390 26.30 -2.76 14.60
C GLY A 390 25.20 -3.37 15.46
N TYR A 391 24.64 -2.56 16.35
CA TYR A 391 23.40 -2.92 17.04
C TYR A 391 22.20 -2.34 16.32
N SER A 392 21.14 -3.13 16.22
CA SER A 392 19.80 -2.63 15.94
C SER A 392 19.11 -2.35 17.27
N THR A 393 18.69 -1.12 17.47
CA THR A 393 18.08 -0.71 18.74
C THR A 393 16.72 -0.13 18.52
N THR A 394 15.77 -0.56 19.33
CA THR A 394 14.43 0.01 19.40
C THR A 394 14.15 0.39 20.84
N VAL A 395 13.95 1.67 21.09
CA VAL A 395 13.49 2.17 22.37
C VAL A 395 12.01 2.55 22.23
N ARG A 396 11.14 1.91 23.01
CA ARG A 396 9.68 2.05 22.88
C ARG A 396 9.22 3.51 22.89
N THR A 397 9.77 4.31 23.79
CA THR A 397 9.35 5.73 23.92
C THR A 397 9.65 6.53 22.66
N THR A 398 10.83 6.40 22.08
CA THR A 398 11.20 7.13 20.86
C THR A 398 10.45 6.61 19.66
N GLU A 399 10.30 5.30 19.53
CA GLU A 399 9.58 4.66 18.45
C GLU A 399 8.09 5.06 18.44
N VAL A 400 7.42 4.98 19.60
CA VAL A 400 6.02 5.43 19.77
C VAL A 400 5.87 6.90 19.42
N ASN A 401 6.76 7.78 19.93
CA ASN A 401 6.70 9.20 19.61
C ASN A 401 6.94 9.48 18.13
N ARG A 402 7.90 8.78 17.49
CA ARG A 402 8.19 8.92 16.06
C ARG A 402 6.98 8.51 15.20
N ILE A 403 6.37 7.38 15.51
CA ILE A 403 5.21 6.89 14.76
C ILE A 403 3.99 7.77 14.98
N ILE A 404 3.72 8.22 16.21
CA ILE A 404 2.62 9.15 16.49
C ILE A 404 2.82 10.48 15.75
N ALA A 405 4.03 11.04 15.78
CA ALA A 405 4.34 12.29 15.08
C ALA A 405 4.19 12.17 13.57
N LEU A 406 4.72 11.10 12.96
CA LEU A 406 4.58 10.83 11.54
C LEU A 406 3.12 10.62 11.14
N ASN A 407 2.37 9.85 11.92
CA ASN A 407 0.94 9.63 11.69
C ASN A 407 0.14 10.92 11.79
N PHE A 408 0.44 11.77 12.77
CA PHE A 408 -0.21 13.07 12.91
C PHE A 408 0.03 13.94 11.68
N ILE A 409 1.28 14.07 11.23
CA ILE A 409 1.65 14.88 10.06
C ILE A 409 0.98 14.32 8.81
N LEU A 410 1.05 13.01 8.59
CA LEU A 410 0.45 12.34 7.44
C LEU A 410 -1.07 12.52 7.43
N LYS A 411 -1.73 12.22 8.55
CA LYS A 411 -3.18 12.36 8.70
C LYS A 411 -3.65 13.80 8.50
N ALA A 412 -2.96 14.77 9.10
CA ALA A 412 -3.27 16.19 8.95
C ALA A 412 -3.11 16.64 7.49
N SER A 413 -2.05 16.20 6.81
CA SER A 413 -1.79 16.52 5.41
C SER A 413 -2.84 15.93 4.47
N LEU A 414 -3.22 14.67 4.67
CA LEU A 414 -4.24 14.00 3.86
C LEU A 414 -5.62 14.64 4.06
N ILE A 415 -6.02 14.94 5.31
CA ILE A 415 -7.30 15.60 5.61
C ILE A 415 -7.30 17.02 5.03
N TYR A 416 -6.21 17.78 5.17
CA TYR A 416 -6.09 19.11 4.58
C TYR A 416 -6.24 19.05 3.06
N GLY A 417 -5.52 18.15 2.39
CA GLY A 417 -5.64 17.93 0.95
C GLY A 417 -7.07 17.58 0.52
N ALA A 418 -7.74 16.72 1.28
CA ALA A 418 -9.14 16.35 1.04
C ALA A 418 -10.09 17.56 1.13
N ILE A 419 -9.92 18.40 2.15
CA ILE A 419 -10.72 19.62 2.32
C ILE A 419 -10.50 20.60 1.17
N VAL A 420 -9.25 20.82 0.77
CA VAL A 420 -8.92 21.73 -0.36
C VAL A 420 -9.56 21.23 -1.65
N LEU A 421 -9.45 19.93 -1.95
CA LEU A 421 -10.09 19.33 -3.14
C LEU A 421 -11.62 19.45 -3.08
N MET A 422 -12.22 19.25 -1.93
CA MET A 422 -13.67 19.41 -1.74
C MET A 422 -14.12 20.85 -1.98
N VAL A 423 -13.41 21.82 -1.40
CA VAL A 423 -13.71 23.25 -1.61
C VAL A 423 -13.57 23.63 -3.08
N MET A 424 -12.51 23.18 -3.75
CA MET A 424 -12.35 23.40 -5.19
C MET A 424 -13.50 22.79 -6.00
N CYS A 425 -13.91 21.56 -5.68
CA CYS A 425 -15.05 20.90 -6.33
C CYS A 425 -16.35 21.69 -6.15
N LEU A 426 -16.65 22.12 -4.92
CA LEU A 426 -17.84 22.92 -4.61
C LEU A 426 -17.83 24.27 -5.31
N THR A 427 -16.67 24.91 -5.39
CA THR A 427 -16.51 26.19 -6.10
C THR A 427 -16.79 26.04 -7.60
N VAL A 428 -16.25 24.99 -8.23
CA VAL A 428 -16.50 24.71 -9.65
C VAL A 428 -17.98 24.42 -9.88
N LEU A 429 -18.60 23.63 -8.99
CA LEU A 429 -20.06 23.35 -9.07
C LEU A 429 -20.90 24.63 -8.94
N ALA A 430 -20.57 25.50 -7.96
CA ALA A 430 -21.27 26.76 -7.76
C ALA A 430 -21.15 27.69 -8.99
N LEU A 431 -19.95 27.83 -9.55
CA LEU A 431 -19.73 28.61 -10.76
C LEU A 431 -20.53 28.06 -11.97
N GLN A 432 -20.57 26.72 -12.12
CA GLN A 432 -21.38 26.11 -13.17
C GLN A 432 -22.87 26.38 -12.99
N GLN A 433 -23.39 26.27 -11.76
CA GLN A 433 -24.81 26.58 -11.47
C GLN A 433 -25.12 28.04 -11.76
N LEU A 434 -24.25 28.97 -11.42
CA LEU A 434 -24.42 30.40 -11.73
C LEU A 434 -24.45 30.64 -13.25
N LEU A 435 -23.48 30.09 -14.00
CA LEU A 435 -23.44 30.21 -15.46
C LEU A 435 -24.67 29.58 -16.15
N ASP A 436 -25.14 28.45 -15.64
CA ASP A 436 -26.35 27.80 -16.14
C ASP A 436 -27.60 28.62 -15.80
N ALA A 437 -27.67 29.23 -14.63
CA ALA A 437 -28.78 30.13 -14.26
C ALA A 437 -28.82 31.39 -15.15
N GLU A 438 -27.67 31.99 -15.43
CA GLU A 438 -27.59 33.16 -16.34
C GLU A 438 -28.03 32.79 -17.76
N LYS A 439 -27.54 31.67 -18.32
CA LYS A 439 -27.97 31.19 -19.64
C LYS A 439 -29.46 30.88 -19.68
N ASN A 440 -30.00 30.28 -18.65
CA ASN A 440 -31.42 29.97 -18.57
C ASN A 440 -32.26 31.24 -18.44
N ASN A 441 -31.82 32.25 -17.67
CA ASN A 441 -32.52 33.54 -17.56
C ASN A 441 -32.62 34.24 -18.90
N TYR A 442 -31.57 34.26 -19.72
CA TYR A 442 -31.64 34.75 -21.10
C TYR A 442 -32.66 33.96 -21.94
N ARG A 443 -32.63 32.65 -21.89
CA ARG A 443 -33.59 31.79 -22.63
C ARG A 443 -35.02 32.03 -22.18
N PHE A 444 -35.29 32.23 -20.91
CA PHE A 444 -36.60 32.60 -20.38
C PHE A 444 -37.05 33.96 -20.87
N SER A 445 -36.18 34.92 -20.92
CA SER A 445 -36.57 36.22 -21.47
C SER A 445 -36.99 36.16 -22.93
N VAL A 446 -36.34 35.27 -23.72
CA VAL A 446 -36.73 35.04 -25.13
C VAL A 446 -38.05 34.30 -25.21
N LEU A 447 -38.27 33.23 -24.44
CA LEU A 447 -39.54 32.49 -24.42
C LEU A 447 -40.74 33.36 -24.00
N ARG A 448 -40.52 34.21 -22.98
CA ARG A 448 -41.53 35.19 -22.53
C ARG A 448 -41.89 36.20 -23.60
N LYS A 449 -40.90 36.65 -24.39
CA LYS A 449 -41.15 37.54 -25.55
C LYS A 449 -41.91 36.83 -26.67
N MET A 450 -41.86 35.49 -26.76
CA MET A 450 -42.58 34.67 -27.70
C MET A 450 -44.01 34.28 -27.21
N GLY A 451 -44.45 34.78 -26.03
CA GLY A 451 -45.77 34.55 -25.49
C GLY A 451 -45.94 33.23 -24.68
N VAL A 452 -44.86 32.59 -24.27
CA VAL A 452 -44.92 31.39 -23.42
C VAL A 452 -45.18 31.81 -21.97
N GLU A 453 -46.18 31.23 -21.31
CA GLU A 453 -46.51 31.54 -19.93
C GLU A 453 -45.37 31.17 -18.96
N GLU A 454 -45.21 31.96 -17.89
CA GLU A 454 -44.14 31.78 -16.91
C GLU A 454 -44.20 30.44 -16.21
N LYS A 455 -45.39 29.85 -16.00
CA LYS A 455 -45.61 28.52 -15.45
C LYS A 455 -45.02 27.41 -16.35
N ASP A 456 -45.17 27.54 -17.65
CA ASP A 456 -44.63 26.59 -18.61
C ASP A 456 -43.10 26.72 -18.71
N CYS A 457 -42.56 27.92 -18.61
CA CYS A 457 -41.11 28.12 -18.53
C CYS A 457 -40.49 27.46 -17.32
N LEU A 458 -41.11 27.52 -16.14
CA LEU A 458 -40.65 26.87 -14.91
C LEU A 458 -40.79 25.34 -14.98
N LEU A 459 -41.81 24.81 -15.63
CA LEU A 459 -42.00 23.35 -15.82
C LEU A 459 -40.87 22.73 -16.65
N TYR A 460 -40.23 23.50 -17.55
CA TYR A 460 -39.12 23.07 -18.39
C TYR A 460 -37.73 23.12 -17.72
N THR A 461 -37.62 23.76 -16.58
CA THR A 461 -36.32 23.96 -15.91
C THR A 461 -36.17 23.27 -14.57
N SER A 462 -37.25 22.96 -13.88
CA SER A 462 -37.24 22.27 -12.61
C SER A 462 -38.27 21.14 -12.63
N PRO A 463 -37.90 19.88 -12.90
CA PRO A 463 -38.76 18.75 -12.76
C PRO A 463 -38.92 18.41 -11.25
N SER A 464 -39.64 19.25 -10.52
CA SER A 464 -40.06 18.89 -9.17
C SER A 464 -41.22 17.89 -9.25
N PRO A 465 -41.14 16.75 -8.54
CA PRO A 465 -42.25 15.81 -8.48
C PRO A 465 -43.55 16.40 -7.92
N ARG A 466 -43.47 17.50 -7.19
CA ARG A 466 -44.63 18.20 -6.59
C ARG A 466 -45.46 18.97 -7.60
N ASP A 467 -44.89 19.40 -8.71
CA ASP A 467 -45.63 20.21 -9.71
C ASP A 467 -46.46 19.35 -10.66
N ARG A 468 -46.16 18.04 -10.79
CA ARG A 468 -46.98 17.09 -11.54
C ARG A 468 -48.34 16.77 -10.92
N GLN A 469 -48.48 16.96 -9.61
CA GLN A 469 -49.75 16.66 -8.90
C GLN A 469 -50.77 17.83 -8.94
N LYS A 470 -50.32 19.04 -9.30
CA LYS A 470 -51.20 20.20 -9.38
C LYS A 470 -51.80 20.49 -10.78
N SER A 471 -51.38 19.71 -11.78
CA SER A 471 -51.88 19.86 -13.17
C SER A 471 -52.81 18.70 -13.62
N ARG A 472 -53.40 17.99 -12.65
CA ARG A 472 -54.52 17.06 -12.90
C ARG A 472 -55.80 17.58 -12.28
#